data_32c821e2836c3e3f640b23b6817fea5c
#
_entry.id   32c821e2836c3e3f640b23b6817fea5c
#
_cell.length_a   1.000
_cell.length_b   1.000
_cell.length_c   1.000
_cell.angle_alpha   90.00
_cell.angle_beta   90.00
_cell.angle_gamma   90.00
#
_symmetry.space_group_name_H-M   'P 1'
#
loop_
_entity.id
_entity.type
_entity.pdbx_description
1 polymer ?
#
loop_
_entity_poly.entity_id
_entity_poly.type
_entity_poly.pdbx_seq_one_letter_code
_entity_poly.pdbx_strand_id
1 'polypeptide(L)'
;MKDSYKLSIILPVFNEKDSLRIMVKILEATLDFPNEILVVYDDAMDNSIDAAKEMQKIFSNIKLVHNNTGRGVQNAVKKGIEASTSDIILITAVDEVFPIMAIKDMLELIEEQGCDFVSGTRYALGGKRLGGSFVGGLLSRVANRIFRLITGLVLTDATTGIKMIRKSAIKRLVIESNPVGWAFAFELSIKAQLEGMKLGEIPLTSIDRLFGGSSTFKLGSWLKEYLRWFWWGVRRVSRFNRKQKRVVTLQKYLSS
;
A
#
# COMPACT_ATOMS: atom_id res chain seq x y z
N MET A 1 16.74 -6.31 26.04
CA MET A 1 16.76 -6.24 24.56
C MET A 1 15.47 -5.53 24.16
N LYS A 2 15.52 -4.46 23.37
CA LYS A 2 14.28 -3.91 22.80
C LYS A 2 13.75 -4.99 21.85
N ASP A 3 12.59 -5.55 22.15
CA ASP A 3 11.93 -6.47 21.25
C ASP A 3 11.80 -5.77 19.89
N SER A 4 12.41 -6.38 18.86
CA SER A 4 12.33 -5.80 17.52
C SER A 4 10.91 -5.98 17.00
N TYR A 5 10.30 -4.92 16.50
CA TYR A 5 9.00 -5.02 15.85
C TYR A 5 9.09 -5.93 14.62
N LYS A 6 8.10 -6.80 14.48
CA LYS A 6 7.95 -7.69 13.32
C LYS A 6 7.51 -6.92 12.08
N LEU A 7 6.68 -5.88 12.26
CA LEU A 7 6.08 -5.10 11.17
C LEU A 7 6.09 -3.61 11.51
N SER A 8 6.51 -2.77 10.55
CA SER A 8 6.30 -1.32 10.58
C SER A 8 5.12 -0.96 9.67
N ILE A 9 4.06 -0.38 10.22
CA ILE A 9 2.85 0.02 9.50
C ILE A 9 2.92 1.52 9.25
N ILE A 10 2.98 1.94 7.99
CA ILE A 10 3.04 3.34 7.58
C ILE A 10 1.63 3.80 7.22
N LEU A 11 1.12 4.77 7.97
CA LEU A 11 -0.18 5.42 7.79
C LEU A 11 0.03 6.89 7.42
N PRO A 12 0.08 7.25 6.13
CA PRO A 12 0.01 8.65 5.72
C PRO A 12 -1.36 9.22 6.06
N VAL A 13 -1.40 10.38 6.72
CA VAL A 13 -2.65 11.02 7.14
C VAL A 13 -2.76 12.45 6.60
N PHE A 14 -3.99 12.89 6.35
CA PHE A 14 -4.32 14.28 6.06
C PHE A 14 -5.76 14.57 6.50
N ASN A 15 -5.94 15.13 7.71
CA ASN A 15 -7.25 15.43 8.31
C ASN A 15 -8.15 14.19 8.47
N GLU A 16 -7.58 13.08 8.92
CA GLU A 16 -8.22 11.76 9.06
C GLU A 16 -8.42 11.36 10.54
N LYS A 17 -8.80 12.31 11.40
CA LYS A 17 -8.93 12.13 12.85
C LYS A 17 -9.70 10.88 13.25
N ASP A 18 -10.90 10.70 12.67
CA ASP A 18 -11.80 9.61 13.08
C ASP A 18 -11.42 8.28 12.44
N SER A 19 -11.03 8.29 11.15
CA SER A 19 -10.49 7.11 10.45
C SER A 19 -9.26 6.57 11.17
N LEU A 20 -8.36 7.46 11.64
CA LEU A 20 -7.14 7.06 12.35
C LEU A 20 -7.45 6.36 13.68
N ARG A 21 -8.39 6.88 14.47
CA ARG A 21 -8.80 6.24 15.73
C ARG A 21 -9.35 4.84 15.52
N ILE A 22 -10.16 4.67 14.48
CA ILE A 22 -10.76 3.38 14.13
C ILE A 22 -9.68 2.43 13.62
N MET A 23 -8.85 2.88 12.69
CA MET A 23 -7.76 2.09 12.11
C MET A 23 -6.83 1.55 13.20
N VAL A 24 -6.36 2.41 14.10
CA VAL A 24 -5.46 2.00 15.20
C VAL A 24 -6.12 0.95 16.10
N LYS A 25 -7.36 1.17 16.52
CA LYS A 25 -8.07 0.19 17.38
C LYS A 25 -8.25 -1.15 16.71
N ILE A 26 -8.54 -1.19 15.40
CA ILE A 26 -8.69 -2.44 14.65
C ILE A 26 -7.34 -3.13 14.47
N LEU A 27 -6.27 -2.39 14.17
CA LEU A 27 -4.91 -2.94 14.09
C LEU A 27 -4.51 -3.61 15.41
N GLU A 28 -4.67 -2.90 16.53
CA GLU A 28 -4.32 -3.41 17.86
C GLU A 28 -5.18 -4.60 18.29
N ALA A 29 -6.45 -4.65 17.89
CA ALA A 29 -7.35 -5.78 18.17
C ALA A 29 -7.08 -7.00 17.29
N THR A 30 -6.46 -6.82 16.10
CA THR A 30 -6.32 -7.89 15.09
C THR A 30 -4.91 -8.49 15.07
N LEU A 31 -3.88 -7.65 15.32
CA LEU A 31 -2.48 -8.07 15.22
C LEU A 31 -1.97 -8.52 16.59
N ASP A 32 -1.66 -9.81 16.69
CA ASP A 32 -1.19 -10.50 17.90
C ASP A 32 0.35 -10.63 17.97
N PHE A 33 1.07 -9.79 17.24
CA PHE A 33 2.53 -9.76 17.18
C PHE A 33 3.07 -8.33 17.34
N PRO A 34 4.34 -8.16 17.79
CA PRO A 34 4.95 -6.85 17.95
C PRO A 34 4.97 -6.06 16.65
N ASN A 35 4.35 -4.89 16.64
CA ASN A 35 4.32 -4.00 15.49
C ASN A 35 4.51 -2.54 15.92
N GLU A 36 4.92 -1.67 15.01
CA GLU A 36 4.90 -0.22 15.19
C GLU A 36 4.00 0.45 14.16
N ILE A 37 3.28 1.46 14.59
CA ILE A 37 2.38 2.26 13.75
C ILE A 37 2.99 3.65 13.59
N LEU A 38 3.39 3.97 12.35
CA LEU A 38 3.98 5.26 11.99
C LEU A 38 2.89 6.14 11.37
N VAL A 39 2.37 7.07 12.14
CA VAL A 39 1.41 8.08 11.67
C VAL A 39 2.19 9.23 11.06
N VAL A 40 2.17 9.35 9.73
CA VAL A 40 2.99 10.30 8.99
C VAL A 40 2.12 11.45 8.48
N TYR A 41 2.42 12.66 8.91
CA TYR A 41 1.68 13.89 8.60
C TYR A 41 2.56 14.96 7.95
N ASP A 42 1.96 15.80 7.10
CA ASP A 42 2.64 16.84 6.32
C ASP A 42 2.48 18.25 6.93
N ASP A 43 1.44 18.46 7.74
CA ASP A 43 1.03 19.78 8.24
C ASP A 43 0.84 19.74 9.76
N ALA A 44 1.42 20.70 10.46
CA ALA A 44 1.29 20.82 11.91
C ALA A 44 -0.15 21.10 12.39
N MET A 45 -1.02 21.57 11.48
CA MET A 45 -2.45 21.81 11.75
C MET A 45 -3.34 20.61 11.40
N ASP A 46 -2.75 19.45 11.03
CA ASP A 46 -3.50 18.24 10.73
C ASP A 46 -4.23 17.71 11.97
N ASN A 47 -5.54 17.54 11.88
CA ASN A 47 -6.37 17.07 12.99
C ASN A 47 -6.09 15.62 13.40
N SER A 48 -5.40 14.84 12.56
CA SER A 48 -4.98 13.48 12.87
C SER A 48 -3.90 13.44 13.97
N ILE A 49 -3.16 14.54 14.17
CA ILE A 49 -2.11 14.63 15.19
C ILE A 49 -2.68 14.46 16.60
N ASP A 50 -3.80 15.12 16.88
CA ASP A 50 -4.44 15.01 18.19
C ASP A 50 -5.00 13.61 18.43
N ALA A 51 -5.60 13.00 17.40
CA ALA A 51 -6.04 11.62 17.48
C ALA A 51 -4.86 10.65 17.72
N ALA A 52 -3.74 10.85 17.04
CA ALA A 52 -2.55 10.04 17.27
C ALA A 52 -2.00 10.18 18.70
N LYS A 53 -1.94 11.42 19.23
CA LYS A 53 -1.54 11.67 20.63
C LYS A 53 -2.47 11.03 21.65
N GLU A 54 -3.78 11.03 21.37
CA GLU A 54 -4.76 10.31 22.21
C GLU A 54 -4.48 8.80 22.21
N MET A 55 -4.26 8.21 21.02
CA MET A 55 -3.96 6.79 20.89
C MET A 55 -2.60 6.41 21.49
N GLN A 56 -1.60 7.29 21.45
CA GLN A 56 -0.30 7.07 22.12
C GLN A 56 -0.40 6.91 23.64
N LYS A 57 -1.43 7.48 24.27
CA LYS A 57 -1.68 7.30 25.71
C LYS A 57 -2.13 5.88 26.04
N ILE A 58 -2.67 5.16 25.06
CA ILE A 58 -3.22 3.81 25.21
C ILE A 58 -2.25 2.77 24.65
N PHE A 59 -1.62 3.05 23.52
CA PHE A 59 -0.76 2.14 22.77
C PHE A 59 0.64 2.74 22.58
N SER A 60 1.65 2.11 23.16
CA SER A 60 3.03 2.63 23.19
C SER A 60 3.80 2.46 21.87
N ASN A 61 3.29 1.68 20.95
CA ASN A 61 3.90 1.35 19.65
C ASN A 61 3.57 2.37 18.54
N ILE A 62 2.79 3.41 18.85
CA ILE A 62 2.44 4.46 17.88
C ILE A 62 3.50 5.56 17.89
N LYS A 63 3.92 5.98 16.70
CA LYS A 63 4.89 7.06 16.51
C LYS A 63 4.33 8.11 15.56
N LEU A 64 4.39 9.38 15.97
CA LEU A 64 4.14 10.51 15.08
C LEU A 64 5.40 10.83 14.30
N VAL A 65 5.30 10.93 12.99
CA VAL A 65 6.40 11.22 12.06
C VAL A 65 6.04 12.45 11.23
N HIS A 66 6.76 13.55 11.42
CA HIS A 66 6.58 14.75 10.60
C HIS A 66 7.32 14.60 9.28
N ASN A 67 6.59 14.68 8.17
CA ASN A 67 7.17 14.78 6.84
C ASN A 67 7.47 16.25 6.51
N ASN A 68 8.74 16.58 6.44
CA ASN A 68 9.26 17.93 6.13
C ASN A 68 9.82 18.03 4.70
N THR A 69 9.60 17.03 3.84
CA THR A 69 10.15 16.98 2.47
C THR A 69 9.17 17.46 1.41
N GLY A 70 8.00 17.93 1.82
CA GLY A 70 6.93 18.44 0.95
C GLY A 70 5.65 17.62 1.08
N ARG A 71 4.52 18.25 0.74
CA ARG A 71 3.19 17.63 0.85
C ARG A 71 2.99 16.48 -0.12
N GLY A 72 2.21 15.51 0.30
CA GLY A 72 1.71 14.42 -0.52
C GLY A 72 2.07 13.03 -0.02
N VAL A 73 1.15 12.08 -0.25
CA VAL A 73 1.23 10.71 0.27
C VAL A 73 2.55 10.01 -0.07
N GLN A 74 3.12 10.27 -1.25
CA GLN A 74 4.41 9.71 -1.65
C GLN A 74 5.56 10.17 -0.73
N ASN A 75 5.63 11.47 -0.39
CA ASN A 75 6.65 12.02 0.49
C ASN A 75 6.45 11.51 1.93
N ALA A 76 5.21 11.46 2.39
CA ALA A 76 4.86 10.89 3.68
C ALA A 76 5.29 9.41 3.77
N VAL A 77 5.06 8.61 2.71
CA VAL A 77 5.50 7.21 2.66
C VAL A 77 7.02 7.09 2.68
N LYS A 78 7.75 7.91 1.91
CA LYS A 78 9.22 7.93 1.97
C LYS A 78 9.72 8.21 3.39
N LYS A 79 9.12 9.20 4.05
CA LYS A 79 9.47 9.56 5.43
C LYS A 79 9.15 8.45 6.43
N GLY A 80 8.01 7.77 6.24
CA GLY A 80 7.65 6.59 7.04
C GLY A 80 8.63 5.44 6.86
N ILE A 81 9.08 5.16 5.63
CA ILE A 81 10.11 4.13 5.33
C ILE A 81 11.44 4.47 6.04
N GLU A 82 11.86 5.73 6.02
CA GLU A 82 13.06 6.18 6.74
C GLU A 82 12.93 5.95 8.26
N ALA A 83 11.79 6.28 8.84
CA ALA A 83 11.52 6.18 10.26
C ALA A 83 11.23 4.75 10.75
N SER A 84 10.91 3.81 9.84
CA SER A 84 10.58 2.42 10.19
C SER A 84 11.76 1.69 10.81
N THR A 85 11.50 0.80 11.77
CA THR A 85 12.53 0.01 12.46
C THR A 85 12.49 -1.47 12.14
N SER A 86 11.34 -2.00 11.67
CA SER A 86 11.19 -3.38 11.26
C SER A 86 11.81 -3.66 9.87
N ASP A 87 12.16 -4.93 9.64
CA ASP A 87 12.59 -5.43 8.33
C ASP A 87 11.43 -5.62 7.33
N ILE A 88 10.19 -5.59 7.80
CA ILE A 88 8.99 -5.67 6.96
C ILE A 88 8.16 -4.40 7.14
N ILE A 89 7.77 -3.81 6.03
CA ILE A 89 7.02 -2.55 5.99
C ILE A 89 5.67 -2.81 5.32
N LEU A 90 4.59 -2.35 5.95
CA LEU A 90 3.27 -2.24 5.35
C LEU A 90 2.97 -0.78 5.07
N ILE A 91 2.58 -0.47 3.84
CA ILE A 91 2.02 0.82 3.44
C ILE A 91 0.53 0.62 3.24
N THR A 92 -0.30 1.44 3.88
CA THR A 92 -1.76 1.38 3.72
C THR A 92 -2.40 2.75 3.97
N ALA A 93 -3.59 2.97 3.42
CA ALA A 93 -4.38 4.17 3.67
C ALA A 93 -5.15 4.02 4.99
N VAL A 94 -5.29 5.11 5.72
CA VAL A 94 -5.94 5.11 7.05
C VAL A 94 -7.45 4.95 6.98
N ASP A 95 -8.07 5.24 5.85
CA ASP A 95 -9.50 5.13 5.57
C ASP A 95 -9.92 3.76 5.01
N GLU A 96 -8.96 2.88 4.71
CA GLU A 96 -9.20 1.52 4.22
C GLU A 96 -8.96 0.46 5.32
N VAL A 97 -9.95 0.17 6.15
CA VAL A 97 -9.81 -0.74 7.31
C VAL A 97 -9.93 -2.23 6.97
N PHE A 98 -10.72 -2.61 5.96
CA PHE A 98 -10.93 -4.03 5.61
C PHE A 98 -9.66 -4.79 5.21
N PRO A 99 -8.69 -4.17 4.53
CA PRO A 99 -7.43 -4.82 4.21
C PRO A 99 -6.60 -5.30 5.41
N ILE A 100 -6.89 -4.84 6.62
CA ILE A 100 -6.23 -5.32 7.85
C ILE A 100 -6.35 -6.85 7.98
N MET A 101 -7.47 -7.42 7.57
CA MET A 101 -7.69 -8.87 7.60
C MET A 101 -6.69 -9.66 6.74
N ALA A 102 -6.09 -9.02 5.74
CA ALA A 102 -5.10 -9.64 4.85
C ALA A 102 -3.66 -9.52 5.36
N ILE A 103 -3.38 -8.77 6.43
CA ILE A 103 -2.02 -8.48 6.90
C ILE A 103 -1.28 -9.77 7.27
N LYS A 104 -1.92 -10.68 7.99
CA LYS A 104 -1.31 -11.97 8.39
C LYS A 104 -0.96 -12.81 7.17
N ASP A 105 -1.82 -12.84 6.17
CA ASP A 105 -1.59 -13.55 4.91
C ASP A 105 -0.47 -12.92 4.07
N MET A 106 -0.39 -11.59 4.08
CA MET A 106 0.73 -10.90 3.43
C MET A 106 2.06 -11.19 4.11
N LEU A 107 2.08 -11.26 5.47
CA LEU A 107 3.25 -11.67 6.24
C LEU A 107 3.67 -13.10 5.92
N GLU A 108 2.72 -14.05 5.83
CA GLU A 108 2.99 -15.44 5.45
C GLU A 108 3.68 -15.51 4.09
N LEU A 109 3.24 -14.71 3.10
CA LEU A 109 3.91 -14.64 1.80
C LEU A 109 5.34 -14.08 1.89
N ILE A 110 5.58 -13.09 2.75
CA ILE A 110 6.92 -12.54 2.97
C ILE A 110 7.81 -13.57 3.68
N GLU A 111 7.35 -14.11 4.81
CA GLU A 111 8.18 -14.92 5.71
C GLU A 111 8.37 -16.35 5.20
N GLU A 112 7.28 -17.02 4.85
CA GLU A 112 7.29 -18.45 4.52
C GLU A 112 7.49 -18.69 3.03
N GLN A 113 6.86 -17.87 2.18
CA GLN A 113 7.02 -18.02 0.74
C GLN A 113 8.19 -17.20 0.17
N GLY A 114 8.90 -16.42 0.99
CA GLY A 114 10.09 -15.66 0.60
C GLY A 114 9.82 -14.57 -0.43
N CYS A 115 8.60 -13.98 -0.44
CA CYS A 115 8.31 -12.82 -1.26
C CYS A 115 9.09 -11.59 -0.78
N ASP A 116 9.54 -10.75 -1.71
CA ASP A 116 10.16 -9.47 -1.43
C ASP A 116 9.12 -8.35 -1.35
N PHE A 117 8.03 -8.50 -2.10
CA PHE A 117 6.99 -7.52 -2.30
C PHE A 117 5.63 -8.22 -2.44
N VAL A 118 4.67 -7.85 -1.62
CA VAL A 118 3.30 -8.37 -1.65
C VAL A 118 2.31 -7.23 -1.84
N SER A 119 1.45 -7.37 -2.84
CA SER A 119 0.38 -6.41 -3.15
C SER A 119 -0.97 -6.94 -2.69
N GLY A 120 -1.80 -6.08 -2.10
CA GLY A 120 -3.22 -6.36 -2.06
C GLY A 120 -3.82 -6.30 -3.47
N THR A 121 -4.85 -7.09 -3.77
CA THR A 121 -5.54 -7.05 -5.05
C THR A 121 -7.05 -7.08 -4.91
N ARG A 122 -7.73 -6.19 -5.65
CA ARG A 122 -9.19 -6.14 -5.78
C ARG A 122 -9.69 -6.97 -6.97
N TYR A 123 -8.78 -7.45 -7.82
CA TYR A 123 -9.10 -8.00 -9.14
C TYR A 123 -8.74 -9.48 -9.31
N ALA A 124 -8.00 -10.08 -8.39
CA ALA A 124 -7.82 -11.53 -8.32
C ALA A 124 -9.09 -12.23 -7.82
N LEU A 125 -9.15 -13.54 -7.96
CA LEU A 125 -10.23 -14.36 -7.40
C LEU A 125 -10.36 -14.10 -5.89
N GLY A 126 -11.58 -13.83 -5.41
CA GLY A 126 -11.85 -13.43 -4.02
C GLY A 126 -11.68 -11.93 -3.73
N GLY A 127 -11.00 -11.17 -4.60
CA GLY A 127 -10.87 -9.71 -4.44
C GLY A 127 -12.14 -8.96 -4.81
N LYS A 128 -12.46 -7.89 -4.05
CA LYS A 128 -13.66 -7.07 -4.27
C LYS A 128 -13.36 -5.59 -4.08
N ARG A 129 -14.10 -4.76 -4.81
CA ARG A 129 -14.19 -3.32 -4.57
C ARG A 129 -15.65 -2.96 -4.35
N LEU A 130 -15.95 -2.36 -3.22
CA LEU A 130 -17.29 -1.94 -2.82
C LEU A 130 -17.31 -0.41 -2.65
N GLY A 131 -18.35 0.23 -3.14
CA GLY A 131 -18.46 1.69 -3.09
C GLY A 131 -17.59 2.44 -4.10
N GLY A 132 -17.50 3.76 -3.92
CA GLY A 132 -16.77 4.67 -4.79
C GLY A 132 -17.35 4.86 -6.19
N SER A 133 -16.58 5.48 -7.09
CA SER A 133 -17.01 5.70 -8.48
C SER A 133 -17.01 4.41 -9.28
N PHE A 134 -18.15 4.00 -9.80
CA PHE A 134 -18.27 2.84 -10.71
C PHE A 134 -17.37 2.99 -11.93
N VAL A 135 -17.38 4.16 -12.57
CA VAL A 135 -16.55 4.48 -13.74
C VAL A 135 -15.06 4.39 -13.39
N GLY A 136 -14.65 4.98 -12.24
CA GLY A 136 -13.27 4.90 -11.77
C GLY A 136 -12.83 3.46 -11.48
N GLY A 137 -13.70 2.64 -10.91
CA GLY A 137 -13.45 1.22 -10.67
C GLY A 137 -13.28 0.41 -11.96
N LEU A 138 -14.18 0.62 -12.93
CA LEU A 138 -14.11 -0.03 -14.24
C LEU A 138 -12.84 0.38 -15.00
N LEU A 139 -12.52 1.67 -15.05
CA LEU A 139 -11.30 2.17 -15.71
C LEU A 139 -10.05 1.59 -15.07
N SER A 140 -9.97 1.54 -13.74
CA SER A 140 -8.84 0.94 -13.04
C SER A 140 -8.69 -0.55 -13.37
N ARG A 141 -9.78 -1.32 -13.38
CA ARG A 141 -9.76 -2.75 -13.71
C ARG A 141 -9.30 -2.99 -15.14
N VAL A 142 -9.86 -2.23 -16.10
CA VAL A 142 -9.51 -2.33 -17.52
C VAL A 142 -8.06 -1.94 -17.75
N ALA A 143 -7.59 -0.82 -17.15
CA ALA A 143 -6.22 -0.37 -17.27
C ALA A 143 -5.22 -1.40 -16.72
N ASN A 144 -5.47 -1.98 -15.53
CA ASN A 144 -4.63 -3.05 -14.98
C ASN A 144 -4.60 -4.29 -15.92
N ARG A 145 -5.75 -4.69 -16.47
CA ARG A 145 -5.82 -5.83 -17.40
C ARG A 145 -5.03 -5.58 -18.67
N ILE A 146 -5.21 -4.42 -19.30
CA ILE A 146 -4.48 -4.03 -20.52
C ILE A 146 -2.97 -3.96 -20.23
N PHE A 147 -2.59 -3.31 -19.13
CA PHE A 147 -1.18 -3.20 -18.74
C PHE A 147 -0.54 -4.58 -18.55
N ARG A 148 -1.21 -5.49 -17.85
CA ARG A 148 -0.77 -6.88 -17.70
C ARG A 148 -0.58 -7.60 -19.03
N LEU A 149 -1.54 -7.47 -19.94
CA LEU A 149 -1.50 -8.13 -21.26
C LEU A 149 -0.29 -7.63 -22.09
N ILE A 150 -0.03 -6.34 -22.06
CA ILE A 150 1.06 -5.74 -22.86
C ILE A 150 2.42 -6.04 -22.22
N THR A 151 2.57 -5.80 -20.92
CA THR A 151 3.88 -5.86 -20.24
C THR A 151 4.20 -7.24 -19.68
N GLY A 152 3.17 -8.06 -19.41
CA GLY A 152 3.33 -9.30 -18.68
C GLY A 152 3.63 -9.09 -17.17
N LEU A 153 3.24 -7.93 -16.60
CA LEU A 153 3.25 -7.74 -15.14
C LEU A 153 2.47 -8.88 -14.49
N VAL A 154 3.02 -9.52 -13.45
CA VAL A 154 2.37 -10.68 -12.84
C VAL A 154 1.24 -10.30 -11.88
N LEU A 155 1.30 -9.11 -11.27
CA LEU A 155 0.26 -8.60 -10.37
C LEU A 155 -1.03 -8.32 -11.13
N THR A 156 -2.18 -8.69 -10.53
CA THR A 156 -3.51 -8.41 -11.09
C THR A 156 -3.98 -7.00 -10.81
N ASP A 157 -3.50 -6.39 -9.69
CA ASP A 157 -3.79 -5.03 -9.29
C ASP A 157 -2.50 -4.30 -8.87
N ALA A 158 -1.88 -3.63 -9.82
CA ALA A 158 -0.67 -2.87 -9.56
C ALA A 158 -0.95 -1.52 -8.89
N THR A 159 -2.20 -1.03 -8.94
CA THR A 159 -2.58 0.34 -8.54
C THR A 159 -3.08 0.48 -7.11
N THR A 160 -3.32 -0.62 -6.39
CA THR A 160 -3.73 -0.55 -4.98
C THR A 160 -2.63 0.05 -4.12
N GLY A 161 -3.01 0.88 -3.13
CA GLY A 161 -2.07 1.52 -2.20
C GLY A 161 -1.47 0.55 -1.16
N ILE A 162 -2.12 -0.61 -0.95
CA ILE A 162 -1.71 -1.56 0.07
C ILE A 162 -0.58 -2.42 -0.43
N LYS A 163 0.60 -2.23 0.16
CA LYS A 163 1.83 -2.92 -0.19
C LYS A 163 2.58 -3.35 1.06
N MET A 164 2.99 -4.61 1.12
CA MET A 164 3.90 -5.12 2.13
C MET A 164 5.23 -5.47 1.48
N ILE A 165 6.33 -4.95 2.01
CA ILE A 165 7.62 -4.97 1.31
C ILE A 165 8.73 -5.21 2.32
N ARG A 166 9.73 -6.05 1.99
CA ARG A 166 10.96 -6.13 2.77
C ARG A 166 11.72 -4.81 2.70
N LYS A 167 12.22 -4.33 3.83
CA LYS A 167 12.99 -3.07 3.90
C LYS A 167 14.24 -3.11 3.03
N SER A 168 14.87 -4.26 2.91
CA SER A 168 16.01 -4.47 2.00
C SER A 168 15.61 -4.35 0.52
N ALA A 169 14.38 -4.75 0.17
CA ALA A 169 13.87 -4.65 -1.19
C ALA A 169 13.47 -3.21 -1.54
N ILE A 170 12.73 -2.51 -0.65
CA ILE A 170 12.29 -1.12 -0.92
C ILE A 170 13.47 -0.16 -1.09
N LYS A 171 14.59 -0.38 -0.41
CA LYS A 171 15.80 0.43 -0.57
C LYS A 171 16.40 0.38 -1.98
N ARG A 172 16.07 -0.64 -2.78
CA ARG A 172 16.49 -0.75 -4.20
C ARG A 172 15.55 0.02 -5.13
N LEU A 173 14.39 0.44 -4.63
CA LEU A 173 13.36 1.13 -5.41
C LEU A 173 13.42 2.64 -5.15
N VAL A 174 13.82 3.40 -6.17
CA VAL A 174 13.72 4.86 -6.12
C VAL A 174 12.32 5.26 -6.52
N ILE A 175 11.59 5.97 -5.65
CA ILE A 175 10.25 6.50 -5.95
C ILE A 175 10.39 7.86 -6.64
N GLU A 176 9.96 7.94 -7.90
CA GLU A 176 10.08 9.11 -8.79
C GLU A 176 8.73 9.71 -9.21
N SER A 177 7.61 9.12 -8.74
CA SER A 177 6.27 9.68 -8.97
C SER A 177 6.18 11.10 -8.44
N ASN A 178 5.42 11.95 -9.13
CA ASN A 178 4.99 13.22 -8.54
C ASN A 178 4.09 12.95 -7.32
N PRO A 179 4.05 13.86 -6.34
CA PRO A 179 3.24 13.67 -5.12
C PRO A 179 1.74 13.85 -5.41
N VAL A 180 1.22 13.05 -6.32
CA VAL A 180 -0.17 13.08 -6.80
C VAL A 180 -0.84 11.75 -6.50
N GLY A 181 -1.66 11.73 -5.47
CA GLY A 181 -2.41 10.54 -5.06
C GLY A 181 -1.52 9.31 -4.84
N TRP A 182 -2.04 8.15 -5.14
CA TRP A 182 -1.38 6.86 -4.94
C TRP A 182 -0.61 6.34 -6.18
N ALA A 183 -0.24 7.21 -7.12
CA ALA A 183 0.47 6.81 -8.34
C ALA A 183 1.81 6.11 -8.07
N PHE A 184 2.48 6.43 -6.95
CA PHE A 184 3.70 5.76 -6.51
C PHE A 184 3.51 4.26 -6.26
N ALA A 185 2.30 3.81 -5.87
CA ALA A 185 2.03 2.40 -5.66
C ALA A 185 2.06 1.61 -6.99
N PHE A 186 1.60 2.24 -8.08
CA PHE A 186 1.73 1.69 -9.43
C PHE A 186 3.20 1.65 -9.87
N GLU A 187 3.94 2.73 -9.65
CA GLU A 187 5.39 2.80 -9.90
C GLU A 187 6.14 1.69 -9.17
N LEU A 188 5.91 1.53 -7.85
CA LEU A 188 6.56 0.49 -7.05
C LEU A 188 6.29 -0.91 -7.60
N SER A 189 5.05 -1.18 -8.01
CA SER A 189 4.67 -2.49 -8.60
C SER A 189 5.44 -2.78 -9.88
N ILE A 190 5.60 -1.78 -10.76
CA ILE A 190 6.36 -1.91 -12.01
C ILE A 190 7.84 -2.13 -11.71
N LYS A 191 8.42 -1.29 -10.87
CA LYS A 191 9.84 -1.33 -10.52
C LYS A 191 10.22 -2.62 -9.79
N ALA A 192 9.35 -3.11 -8.90
CA ALA A 192 9.57 -4.38 -8.21
C ALA A 192 9.70 -5.56 -9.20
N GLN A 193 8.87 -5.60 -10.25
CA GLN A 193 9.02 -6.63 -11.30
C GLN A 193 10.30 -6.44 -12.11
N LEU A 194 10.67 -5.21 -12.47
CA LEU A 194 11.91 -4.92 -13.21
C LEU A 194 13.15 -5.33 -12.44
N GLU A 195 13.17 -5.09 -11.12
CA GLU A 195 14.24 -5.52 -10.21
C GLU A 195 14.27 -7.05 -10.00
N GLY A 196 13.32 -7.78 -10.58
CA GLY A 196 13.23 -9.23 -10.45
C GLY A 196 12.92 -9.71 -9.03
N MET A 197 12.24 -8.87 -8.25
CA MET A 197 11.74 -9.22 -6.92
C MET A 197 10.72 -10.36 -7.00
N LYS A 198 10.67 -11.21 -5.98
CA LYS A 198 9.64 -12.23 -5.85
C LYS A 198 8.33 -11.56 -5.40
N LEU A 199 7.36 -11.52 -6.31
CA LEU A 199 6.09 -10.81 -6.12
C LEU A 199 5.01 -11.76 -5.64
N GLY A 200 4.30 -11.35 -4.58
CA GLY A 200 3.10 -12.00 -4.08
C GLY A 200 1.87 -11.10 -4.19
N GLU A 201 0.68 -11.68 -4.18
CA GLU A 201 -0.57 -10.92 -4.02
C GLU A 201 -1.60 -11.66 -3.18
N ILE A 202 -2.38 -10.90 -2.43
CA ILE A 202 -3.47 -11.38 -1.58
C ILE A 202 -4.76 -10.68 -2.01
N PRO A 203 -5.84 -11.44 -2.32
CA PRO A 203 -7.15 -10.86 -2.56
C PRO A 203 -7.65 -10.12 -1.33
N LEU A 204 -8.22 -8.94 -1.54
CA LEU A 204 -8.79 -8.15 -0.46
C LEU A 204 -10.10 -7.49 -0.87
N THR A 205 -10.92 -7.19 0.13
CA THR A 205 -12.09 -6.33 -0.05
C THR A 205 -11.69 -4.90 0.28
N SER A 206 -11.78 -4.00 -0.70
CA SER A 206 -11.60 -2.56 -0.53
C SER A 206 -12.97 -1.91 -0.48
N ILE A 207 -13.24 -1.12 0.54
CA ILE A 207 -14.48 -0.35 0.69
C ILE A 207 -14.12 1.12 0.70
N ASP A 208 -14.44 1.81 -0.40
CA ASP A 208 -14.16 3.24 -0.52
C ASP A 208 -14.97 4.02 0.52
N ARG A 209 -14.28 4.67 1.45
CA ARG A 209 -14.82 5.63 2.41
C ARG A 209 -15.96 5.09 3.29
N LEU A 210 -15.71 4.05 4.00
CA LEU A 210 -16.66 3.45 4.94
C LEU A 210 -17.21 4.50 5.94
N PHE A 211 -16.41 5.50 6.30
CA PHE A 211 -16.75 6.53 7.29
C PHE A 211 -17.12 7.89 6.68
N GLY A 212 -17.36 7.97 5.37
CA GLY A 212 -17.66 9.22 4.69
C GLY A 212 -16.42 10.06 4.35
N GLY A 213 -16.61 11.34 4.08
CA GLY A 213 -15.55 12.28 3.70
C GLY A 213 -15.58 12.70 2.23
N SER A 214 -14.91 13.81 1.89
CA SER A 214 -14.81 14.32 0.53
C SER A 214 -13.56 13.80 -0.17
N SER A 215 -13.69 13.42 -1.47
CA SER A 215 -12.54 12.99 -2.26
C SER A 215 -11.58 14.12 -2.54
N THR A 216 -10.32 13.94 -2.19
CA THR A 216 -9.22 14.76 -2.73
C THR A 216 -8.87 14.40 -4.18
N PHE A 217 -9.61 13.45 -4.77
CA PHE A 217 -9.37 12.95 -6.13
C PHE A 217 -9.65 14.01 -7.18
N LYS A 218 -8.60 14.54 -7.78
CA LYS A 218 -8.65 15.44 -8.94
C LYS A 218 -8.33 14.63 -10.19
N LEU A 219 -9.35 14.20 -10.94
CA LEU A 219 -9.24 13.25 -12.06
C LEU A 219 -8.12 13.62 -13.06
N GLY A 220 -7.99 14.91 -13.41
CA GLY A 220 -7.05 15.33 -14.44
C GLY A 220 -5.56 15.14 -14.09
N SER A 221 -5.13 15.59 -12.91
CA SER A 221 -3.73 15.45 -12.48
C SER A 221 -3.36 14.00 -12.17
N TRP A 222 -4.29 13.24 -11.59
CA TRP A 222 -4.09 11.82 -11.30
C TRP A 222 -3.97 11.01 -12.58
N LEU A 223 -4.90 11.20 -13.52
CA LEU A 223 -4.88 10.49 -14.80
C LEU A 223 -3.56 10.72 -15.54
N LYS A 224 -3.07 11.98 -15.56
CA LYS A 224 -1.79 12.30 -16.20
C LYS A 224 -0.62 11.52 -15.61
N GLU A 225 -0.55 11.43 -14.27
CA GLU A 225 0.53 10.71 -13.59
C GLU A 225 0.42 9.19 -13.76
N TYR A 226 -0.79 8.63 -13.69
CA TYR A 226 -1.00 7.21 -13.99
C TYR A 226 -0.65 6.86 -15.45
N LEU A 227 -1.02 7.70 -16.43
CA LEU A 227 -0.66 7.50 -17.84
C LEU A 227 0.86 7.61 -18.07
N ARG A 228 1.54 8.54 -17.36
CA ARG A 228 3.00 8.63 -17.37
C ARG A 228 3.63 7.29 -16.98
N TRP A 229 3.22 6.70 -15.85
CA TRP A 229 3.75 5.42 -15.37
C TRP A 229 3.31 4.24 -16.24
N PHE A 230 2.10 4.29 -16.79
CA PHE A 230 1.64 3.29 -17.75
C PHE A 230 2.58 3.19 -18.95
N TRP A 231 2.82 4.31 -19.62
CA TRP A 231 3.71 4.34 -20.79
C TRP A 231 5.17 4.09 -20.46
N TRP A 232 5.63 4.56 -19.30
CA TRP A 232 6.97 4.25 -18.80
C TRP A 232 7.14 2.73 -18.61
N GLY A 233 6.16 2.08 -18.00
CA GLY A 233 6.17 0.64 -17.79
C GLY A 233 6.08 -0.16 -19.10
N VAL A 234 5.18 0.23 -20.03
CA VAL A 234 5.07 -0.42 -21.35
C VAL A 234 6.40 -0.43 -22.10
N ARG A 235 7.19 0.66 -21.96
CA ARG A 235 8.50 0.75 -22.65
C ARG A 235 9.59 -0.09 -22.01
N ARG A 236 9.48 -0.45 -20.73
CA ARG A 236 10.56 -1.07 -19.95
C ARG A 236 10.27 -2.48 -19.50
N VAL A 237 9.02 -2.80 -19.23
CA VAL A 237 8.63 -4.14 -18.80
C VAL A 237 8.32 -4.99 -20.04
N SER A 238 9.06 -6.08 -20.21
CA SER A 238 8.83 -7.03 -21.28
C SER A 238 8.28 -8.33 -20.72
N ARG A 239 7.14 -8.79 -21.27
CA ARG A 239 6.57 -10.09 -20.91
C ARG A 239 7.47 -11.27 -21.29
N PHE A 240 8.39 -11.09 -22.23
CA PHE A 240 9.30 -12.15 -22.67
C PHE A 240 10.51 -12.33 -21.73
N ASN A 241 10.97 -11.26 -21.10
CA ASN A 241 12.18 -11.25 -20.25
C ASN A 241 11.88 -11.28 -18.75
N ARG A 242 10.62 -11.50 -18.35
CA ARG A 242 10.27 -11.54 -16.93
C ARG A 242 10.85 -12.78 -16.25
N LYS A 243 11.51 -12.59 -15.11
CA LYS A 243 12.07 -13.68 -14.28
C LYS A 243 10.96 -14.52 -13.64
N GLN A 244 9.89 -13.88 -13.17
CA GLN A 244 8.74 -14.54 -12.55
C GLN A 244 7.58 -14.65 -13.56
N LYS A 245 7.07 -15.85 -13.76
CA LYS A 245 5.98 -16.13 -14.69
C LYS A 245 4.59 -16.01 -14.06
N ARG A 246 4.49 -16.25 -12.77
CA ARG A 246 3.23 -16.21 -12.01
C ARG A 246 3.45 -15.49 -10.69
N VAL A 247 2.43 -14.79 -10.22
CA VAL A 247 2.42 -14.22 -8.89
C VAL A 247 2.29 -15.33 -7.84
N VAL A 248 2.92 -15.15 -6.68
CA VAL A 248 2.75 -16.06 -5.55
C VAL A 248 1.49 -15.67 -4.78
N THR A 249 0.67 -16.65 -4.43
CA THR A 249 -0.50 -16.46 -3.55
C THR A 249 -0.67 -17.69 -2.66
N LEU A 250 -1.46 -17.57 -1.60
CA LEU A 250 -1.69 -18.70 -0.69
C LEU A 250 -2.67 -19.71 -1.31
N GLN A 251 -2.47 -20.99 -0.97
CA GLN A 251 -3.27 -22.10 -1.51
C GLN A 251 -4.78 -21.89 -1.29
N LYS A 252 -5.18 -21.33 -0.15
CA LYS A 252 -6.59 -21.06 0.18
C LYS A 252 -7.30 -20.11 -0.81
N TYR A 253 -6.54 -19.33 -1.58
CA TYR A 253 -7.07 -18.42 -2.61
C TYR A 253 -7.07 -19.01 -4.01
N LEU A 254 -6.55 -20.22 -4.20
CA LEU A 254 -6.55 -20.92 -5.49
C LEU A 254 -7.74 -21.87 -5.65
N SER A 255 -8.38 -22.24 -4.54
CA SER A 255 -9.41 -23.28 -4.48
C SER A 255 -10.84 -22.77 -4.25
N SER A 256 -11.08 -21.47 -4.37
CA SER A 256 -12.41 -20.84 -4.22
C SER A 256 -13.13 -20.61 -5.54
#